data_bed8cca666c6eb0320244e641414dcee
#
_entry.id   bed8cca666c6eb0320244e641414dcee
#
_cell.length_a   1.000
_cell.length_b   1.000
_cell.length_c   1.000
_cell.angle_alpha   90.00
_cell.angle_beta   90.00
_cell.angle_gamma   90.00
#
_symmetry.space_group_name_H-M   'P 1'
#
loop_
_entity.id
_entity.type
_entity.pdbx_description
1 polymer ?
#
loop_
_entity_poly.entity_id
_entity_poly.type
_entity_poly.pdbx_seq_one_letter_code
_entity_poly.pdbx_strand_id
1 'polypeptide(L)'
;MVVVIPAYEPDYRLENLVSSLKKEKNLKLIVVNDGSSSDDVFNKIKDDVIILKHDINLGKGIAMKTGLNYVLNNFKDESVIFADADGQHSSDDIIKLSLLDDNFSLIIGTRDFNLKHVPFSSKFGNRITSLIVYNKTKKYIKDTQSGLRLIPYKYIKDIINLEGSRYEYEINILLYFLKNNVNIKEIPITTIYETKKNETSHYRCIKDSLRIYKIIKNVKIWLLLKNGNKIIDMVWLYYIINL
;
A
#
# COMPACT_ATOMS: atom_id res chain seq x y z
N MET A 1 13.12 -1.36 14.05
CA MET A 1 12.01 -1.36 13.05
C MET A 1 11.96 -0.02 12.34
N VAL A 2 11.82 0.01 11.04
CA VAL A 2 11.76 1.25 10.26
C VAL A 2 10.35 1.44 9.67
N VAL A 3 9.77 2.63 9.83
CA VAL A 3 8.52 3.03 9.18
C VAL A 3 8.87 3.91 7.98
N VAL A 4 8.46 3.50 6.78
CA VAL A 4 8.67 4.26 5.53
C VAL A 4 7.33 4.82 5.08
N ILE A 5 7.25 6.15 4.96
CA ILE A 5 6.05 6.91 4.62
C ILE A 5 6.28 7.66 3.31
N PRO A 6 5.84 7.12 2.15
CA PRO A 6 5.84 7.89 0.90
C PRO A 6 4.80 9.01 1.00
N ALA A 7 5.20 10.24 0.68
CA ALA A 7 4.38 11.44 0.81
C ALA A 7 4.47 12.30 -0.46
N TYR A 8 3.32 12.67 -1.01
CA TYR A 8 3.17 13.62 -2.10
C TYR A 8 2.04 14.61 -1.77
N GLU A 9 2.37 15.91 -1.74
CA GLU A 9 1.46 16.97 -1.29
C GLU A 9 0.77 16.64 0.04
N PRO A 10 1.53 16.28 1.10
CA PRO A 10 0.95 15.93 2.39
C PRO A 10 0.39 17.17 3.09
N ASP A 11 -0.52 16.92 4.02
CA ASP A 11 -1.06 17.94 4.90
C ASP A 11 -0.77 17.65 6.39
N TYR A 12 -1.47 18.32 7.31
CA TYR A 12 -1.33 18.19 8.77
C TYR A 12 -1.45 16.74 9.29
N ARG A 13 -2.04 15.83 8.52
CA ARG A 13 -2.20 14.42 8.91
C ARG A 13 -0.85 13.72 8.99
N LEU A 14 0.09 14.05 8.10
CA LEU A 14 1.45 13.56 8.20
C LEU A 14 2.15 14.09 9.47
N GLU A 15 1.97 15.36 9.81
CA GLU A 15 2.52 15.96 11.06
C GLU A 15 1.99 15.23 12.29
N ASN A 16 0.67 14.97 12.33
CA ASN A 16 0.01 14.25 13.43
C ASN A 16 0.52 12.80 13.55
N LEU A 17 0.65 12.11 12.44
CA LEU A 17 1.17 10.74 12.40
C LEU A 17 2.60 10.67 12.94
N VAL A 18 3.49 11.53 12.45
CA VAL A 18 4.88 11.62 12.90
C VAL A 18 4.95 11.97 14.39
N SER A 19 4.17 12.97 14.84
CA SER A 19 4.12 13.39 16.26
C SER A 19 3.67 12.26 17.20
N SER A 20 2.86 11.36 16.73
CA SER A 20 2.44 10.16 17.49
C SER A 20 3.53 9.10 17.49
N LEU A 21 4.08 8.77 16.31
CA LEU A 21 5.03 7.67 16.16
C LEU A 21 6.42 7.98 16.75
N LYS A 22 6.86 9.26 16.78
CA LYS A 22 8.16 9.65 17.36
C LYS A 22 8.30 9.33 18.85
N LYS A 23 7.20 9.11 19.54
CA LYS A 23 7.18 8.72 20.96
C LYS A 23 7.69 7.28 21.14
N GLU A 24 7.62 6.47 20.10
CA GLU A 24 8.03 5.07 20.10
C GLU A 24 9.53 4.95 19.79
N LYS A 25 10.35 4.84 20.85
CA LYS A 25 11.83 4.82 20.72
C LYS A 25 12.38 3.69 19.84
N ASN A 26 11.60 2.64 19.63
CA ASN A 26 11.99 1.47 18.82
C ASN A 26 11.66 1.66 17.33
N LEU A 27 10.98 2.74 16.95
CA LEU A 27 10.65 3.06 15.56
C LEU A 27 11.59 4.13 15.02
N LYS A 28 12.12 3.89 13.83
CA LYS A 28 12.85 4.86 13.02
C LYS A 28 11.94 5.30 11.89
N LEU A 29 11.78 6.60 11.71
CA LEU A 29 10.84 7.14 10.73
C LEU A 29 11.57 7.68 9.51
N ILE A 30 11.18 7.25 8.33
CA ILE A 30 11.64 7.76 7.04
C ILE A 30 10.43 8.29 6.28
N VAL A 31 10.46 9.57 5.93
CA VAL A 31 9.46 10.17 5.05
C VAL A 31 10.11 10.44 3.71
N VAL A 32 9.49 9.95 2.64
CA VAL A 32 9.96 10.18 1.26
C VAL A 32 9.06 11.22 0.60
N ASN A 33 9.56 12.45 0.49
CA ASN A 33 8.91 13.52 -0.28
C ASN A 33 9.04 13.21 -1.77
N ASP A 34 7.95 12.79 -2.40
CA ASP A 34 7.90 12.41 -3.83
C ASP A 34 7.63 13.64 -4.73
N GLY A 35 8.46 14.68 -4.58
CA GLY A 35 8.41 15.87 -5.43
C GLY A 35 7.20 16.76 -5.17
N SER A 36 6.87 17.01 -3.89
CA SER A 36 5.81 17.96 -3.50
C SER A 36 6.21 19.39 -3.84
N SER A 37 5.23 20.24 -4.15
CA SER A 37 5.40 21.64 -4.51
C SER A 37 5.79 22.52 -3.33
N SER A 38 5.39 22.17 -2.10
CA SER A 38 5.77 22.84 -0.85
C SER A 38 6.54 21.91 0.08
N ASP A 39 7.51 22.47 0.79
CA ASP A 39 8.24 21.80 1.86
C ASP A 39 7.69 22.13 3.27
N ASP A 40 6.57 22.86 3.39
CA ASP A 40 6.08 23.37 4.67
C ASP A 40 5.84 22.26 5.72
N VAL A 41 5.15 21.20 5.32
CA VAL A 41 4.87 20.05 6.20
C VAL A 41 6.17 19.33 6.56
N PHE A 42 7.06 19.13 5.58
CA PHE A 42 8.35 18.45 5.79
C PHE A 42 9.27 19.25 6.73
N ASN A 43 9.28 20.58 6.62
CA ASN A 43 10.05 21.45 7.51
C ASN A 43 9.64 21.35 8.98
N LYS A 44 8.36 21.08 9.24
CA LYS A 44 7.84 20.91 10.61
C LYS A 44 8.24 19.59 11.26
N ILE A 45 8.51 18.56 10.46
CA ILE A 45 8.82 17.20 10.96
C ILE A 45 10.30 16.82 10.80
N LYS A 46 11.14 17.65 10.16
CA LYS A 46 12.52 17.32 9.79
C LYS A 46 13.43 16.90 10.95
N ASP A 47 13.15 17.41 12.16
CA ASP A 47 13.94 17.08 13.34
C ASP A 47 13.54 15.74 13.98
N ASP A 48 12.41 15.17 13.56
CA ASP A 48 11.83 13.95 14.12
C ASP A 48 11.97 12.74 13.20
N VAL A 49 12.30 12.97 11.91
CA VAL A 49 12.33 11.92 10.87
C VAL A 49 13.49 12.10 9.90
N ILE A 50 13.85 11.03 9.22
CA ILE A 50 14.74 11.11 8.06
C ILE A 50 13.91 11.49 6.85
N ILE A 51 14.24 12.61 6.19
CA ILE A 51 13.54 13.03 4.96
C ILE A 51 14.40 12.71 3.75
N LEU A 52 13.84 11.94 2.82
CA LEU A 52 14.37 11.71 1.48
C LEU A 52 13.51 12.50 0.49
N LYS A 53 14.12 13.14 -0.52
CA LYS A 53 13.39 14.01 -1.44
C LYS A 53 13.69 13.67 -2.90
N HIS A 54 12.64 13.65 -3.72
CA HIS A 54 12.72 13.63 -5.17
C HIS A 54 12.48 15.04 -5.72
N ASP A 55 13.14 15.38 -6.82
CA ASP A 55 12.94 16.68 -7.48
C ASP A 55 11.58 16.80 -8.16
N ILE A 56 11.00 15.67 -8.58
CA ILE A 56 9.70 15.58 -9.24
C ILE A 56 8.93 14.36 -8.73
N ASN A 57 7.61 14.35 -8.92
CA ASN A 57 6.79 13.19 -8.60
C ASN A 57 7.12 11.99 -9.50
N LEU A 58 7.77 10.99 -8.92
CA LEU A 58 8.12 9.72 -9.57
C LEU A 58 7.08 8.62 -9.32
N GLY A 59 6.23 8.80 -8.34
CA GLY A 59 5.14 7.92 -7.93
C GLY A 59 5.42 7.09 -6.70
N LYS A 60 4.34 6.71 -5.99
CA LYS A 60 4.38 6.01 -4.70
C LYS A 60 5.33 4.81 -4.69
N GLY A 61 5.30 3.97 -5.75
CA GLY A 61 6.17 2.79 -5.84
C GLY A 61 7.67 3.15 -5.87
N ILE A 62 8.06 4.23 -6.57
CA ILE A 62 9.45 4.71 -6.56
C ILE A 62 9.80 5.27 -5.19
N ALA A 63 8.91 6.05 -4.57
CA ALA A 63 9.14 6.57 -3.22
C ALA A 63 9.33 5.43 -2.19
N MET A 64 8.52 4.37 -2.29
CA MET A 64 8.71 3.15 -1.48
C MET A 64 10.09 2.52 -1.70
N LYS A 65 10.52 2.38 -2.96
CA LYS A 65 11.84 1.82 -3.31
C LYS A 65 12.98 2.70 -2.78
N THR A 66 12.85 4.02 -2.85
CA THR A 66 13.82 4.97 -2.30
C THR A 66 13.98 4.75 -0.79
N GLY A 67 12.87 4.63 -0.05
CA GLY A 67 12.89 4.30 1.37
C GLY A 67 13.54 2.95 1.66
N LEU A 68 13.20 1.90 0.89
CA LEU A 68 13.81 0.57 1.04
C LEU A 68 15.32 0.57 0.76
N ASN A 69 15.78 1.29 -0.27
CA ASN A 69 17.20 1.43 -0.57
C ASN A 69 17.94 2.13 0.58
N TYR A 70 17.35 3.16 1.16
CA TYR A 70 17.91 3.81 2.33
C TYR A 70 18.03 2.86 3.51
N VAL A 71 17.00 2.04 3.77
CA VAL A 71 17.03 1.03 4.84
C VAL A 71 18.15 0.01 4.63
N LEU A 72 18.29 -0.55 3.43
CA LEU A 72 19.38 -1.51 3.12
C LEU A 72 20.76 -0.95 3.37
N ASN A 73 20.96 0.34 3.09
CA ASN A 73 22.28 0.97 3.20
C ASN A 73 22.61 1.44 4.64
N ASN A 74 21.59 1.69 5.47
CA ASN A 74 21.80 2.36 6.76
C ASN A 74 21.30 1.55 7.98
N PHE A 75 20.41 0.57 7.79
CA PHE A 75 19.78 -0.16 8.90
C PHE A 75 19.82 -1.66 8.65
N LYS A 76 20.84 -2.31 9.17
CA LYS A 76 21.00 -3.76 9.04
C LYS A 76 19.96 -4.50 9.87
N ASP A 77 19.36 -5.55 9.28
CA ASP A 77 18.42 -6.47 9.90
C ASP A 77 17.12 -5.80 10.42
N GLU A 78 16.77 -4.63 9.90
CA GLU A 78 15.56 -3.90 10.29
C GLU A 78 14.43 -4.14 9.28
N SER A 79 13.36 -4.78 9.74
CA SER A 79 12.12 -4.90 8.96
C SER A 79 11.47 -3.53 8.72
N VAL A 80 10.69 -3.42 7.65
CA VAL A 80 10.06 -2.17 7.22
C VAL A 80 8.55 -2.24 7.32
N ILE A 81 7.93 -1.22 7.92
CA ILE A 81 6.49 -0.97 7.82
C ILE A 81 6.27 0.15 6.80
N PHE A 82 5.45 -0.10 5.79
CA PHE A 82 4.90 0.95 4.95
C PHE A 82 3.63 1.51 5.58
N ALA A 83 3.47 2.84 5.57
CA ALA A 83 2.26 3.53 5.96
C ALA A 83 2.01 4.72 5.02
N ASP A 84 0.75 5.08 4.80
CA ASP A 84 0.37 6.21 3.95
C ASP A 84 0.35 7.53 4.74
N ALA A 85 0.62 8.64 4.04
CA ALA A 85 0.66 9.98 4.63
C ALA A 85 -0.72 10.64 4.74
N ASP A 86 -1.79 9.99 4.26
CA ASP A 86 -3.14 10.55 4.07
C ASP A 86 -4.07 10.40 5.29
N GLY A 87 -3.55 9.88 6.41
CA GLY A 87 -4.30 9.70 7.64
C GLY A 87 -5.19 8.46 7.70
N GLN A 88 -5.15 7.59 6.67
CA GLN A 88 -5.93 6.34 6.69
C GLN A 88 -5.34 5.25 7.60
N HIS A 89 -4.10 5.43 8.06
CA HIS A 89 -3.44 4.51 8.99
C HIS A 89 -3.23 5.19 10.35
N SER A 90 -3.77 4.59 11.41
CA SER A 90 -3.57 5.09 12.77
C SER A 90 -2.16 4.73 13.28
N SER A 91 -1.61 5.58 14.15
CA SER A 91 -0.34 5.27 14.85
C SER A 91 -0.43 3.97 15.64
N ASP A 92 -1.57 3.71 16.29
CA ASP A 92 -1.77 2.50 17.09
C ASP A 92 -1.71 1.22 16.24
N ASP A 93 -2.26 1.25 15.02
CA ASP A 93 -2.18 0.11 14.10
C ASP A 93 -0.75 -0.12 13.61
N ILE A 94 0.01 0.95 13.35
CA ILE A 94 1.44 0.87 12.97
C ILE A 94 2.26 0.27 14.11
N ILE A 95 2.06 0.75 15.35
CA ILE A 95 2.71 0.22 16.55
C ILE A 95 2.33 -1.26 16.75
N LYS A 96 1.04 -1.59 16.63
CA LYS A 96 0.57 -2.97 16.71
C LYS A 96 1.26 -3.89 15.71
N LEU A 97 1.42 -3.46 14.45
CA LEU A 97 2.13 -4.26 13.45
C LEU A 97 3.61 -4.43 13.82
N SER A 98 4.26 -3.40 14.36
CA SER A 98 5.68 -3.46 14.72
C SER A 98 5.98 -4.52 15.80
N LEU A 99 5.02 -4.81 16.66
CA LEU A 99 5.13 -5.81 17.71
C LEU A 99 4.92 -7.25 17.20
N LEU A 100 4.44 -7.43 15.96
CA LEU A 100 4.12 -8.73 15.39
C LEU A 100 5.19 -9.26 14.43
N ASP A 101 6.31 -8.54 14.28
CA ASP A 101 7.40 -8.96 13.39
C ASP A 101 8.00 -10.31 13.85
N ASP A 102 7.95 -11.27 12.96
CA ASP A 102 8.54 -12.60 13.15
C ASP A 102 9.74 -12.82 12.21
N ASN A 103 10.18 -11.78 11.50
CA ASN A 103 11.23 -11.81 10.48
C ASN A 103 10.96 -12.75 9.29
N PHE A 104 9.77 -13.32 9.15
CA PHE A 104 9.47 -14.35 8.15
C PHE A 104 8.20 -14.06 7.35
N SER A 105 7.18 -13.49 7.98
CA SER A 105 5.86 -13.30 7.39
C SER A 105 5.67 -11.89 6.83
N LEU A 106 5.01 -11.77 5.68
CA LEU A 106 4.38 -10.51 5.29
C LEU A 106 3.19 -10.26 6.21
N ILE A 107 3.12 -9.10 6.87
CA ILE A 107 1.96 -8.73 7.67
C ILE A 107 1.20 -7.60 6.96
N ILE A 108 -0.10 -7.76 6.78
CA ILE A 108 -0.97 -6.80 6.11
C ILE A 108 -2.03 -6.30 7.11
N GLY A 109 -2.10 -4.99 7.30
CA GLY A 109 -3.22 -4.36 7.99
C GLY A 109 -4.48 -4.45 7.14
N THR A 110 -5.53 -5.09 7.63
CA THR A 110 -6.75 -5.38 6.87
C THR A 110 -7.91 -4.56 7.36
N ARG A 111 -8.49 -3.74 6.49
CA ARG A 111 -9.67 -2.91 6.77
C ARG A 111 -10.95 -3.75 6.77
N ASP A 112 -11.94 -3.31 7.55
CA ASP A 112 -13.29 -3.89 7.51
C ASP A 112 -14.17 -3.17 6.48
N PHE A 113 -14.34 -3.78 5.33
CA PHE A 113 -15.19 -3.25 4.24
C PHE A 113 -16.70 -3.40 4.48
N ASN A 114 -17.14 -4.00 5.59
CA ASN A 114 -18.57 -4.16 5.91
C ASN A 114 -19.12 -2.92 6.63
N LEU A 115 -18.26 -2.04 7.14
CA LEU A 115 -18.68 -0.84 7.85
C LEU A 115 -19.44 0.11 6.92
N LYS A 116 -20.48 0.79 7.46
CA LYS A 116 -21.41 1.64 6.69
C LYS A 116 -20.76 2.87 6.07
N HIS A 117 -19.68 3.37 6.66
CA HIS A 117 -18.96 4.56 6.18
C HIS A 117 -17.96 4.25 5.07
N VAL A 118 -17.69 2.98 4.76
CA VAL A 118 -16.76 2.59 3.69
C VAL A 118 -17.38 2.90 2.33
N PRO A 119 -16.67 3.67 1.46
CA PRO A 119 -17.13 3.94 0.10
C PRO A 119 -17.35 2.68 -0.71
N PHE A 120 -18.45 2.64 -1.47
CA PHE A 120 -18.76 1.50 -2.34
C PHE A 120 -17.64 1.21 -3.36
N SER A 121 -17.04 2.27 -3.92
CA SER A 121 -15.89 2.15 -4.86
C SER A 121 -14.70 1.42 -4.25
N SER A 122 -14.35 1.73 -2.99
CA SER A 122 -13.25 1.07 -2.28
C SER A 122 -13.57 -0.41 -2.02
N LYS A 123 -14.80 -0.70 -1.55
CA LYS A 123 -15.26 -2.08 -1.33
C LYS A 123 -15.25 -2.90 -2.62
N PHE A 124 -15.78 -2.34 -3.70
CA PHE A 124 -15.87 -3.00 -5.00
C PHE A 124 -14.48 -3.22 -5.62
N GLY A 125 -13.64 -2.17 -5.62
CA GLY A 125 -12.27 -2.23 -6.13
C GLY A 125 -11.44 -3.29 -5.42
N ASN A 126 -11.48 -3.34 -4.09
CA ASN A 126 -10.78 -4.36 -3.33
C ASN A 126 -11.30 -5.77 -3.64
N ARG A 127 -12.63 -5.96 -3.74
CA ARG A 127 -13.23 -7.28 -4.06
C ARG A 127 -12.74 -7.80 -5.41
N ILE A 128 -12.70 -6.93 -6.43
CA ILE A 128 -12.18 -7.31 -7.75
C ILE A 128 -10.71 -7.70 -7.65
N THR A 129 -9.88 -6.89 -7.00
CA THR A 129 -8.44 -7.17 -6.86
C THR A 129 -8.19 -8.46 -6.09
N SER A 130 -8.96 -8.73 -5.02
CA SER A 130 -8.89 -9.98 -4.25
C SER A 130 -9.24 -11.20 -5.10
N LEU A 131 -10.30 -11.12 -5.93
CA LEU A 131 -10.65 -12.20 -6.87
C LEU A 131 -9.55 -12.47 -7.89
N ILE A 132 -8.90 -11.43 -8.38
CA ILE A 132 -7.82 -11.55 -9.36
C ILE A 132 -6.58 -12.18 -8.72
N VAL A 133 -6.20 -11.73 -7.53
CA VAL A 133 -5.11 -12.33 -6.75
C VAL A 133 -5.42 -13.81 -6.48
N TYR A 134 -6.66 -14.13 -6.08
CA TYR A 134 -7.08 -15.52 -5.87
C TYR A 134 -6.97 -16.38 -7.14
N ASN A 135 -7.41 -15.85 -8.28
CA ASN A 135 -7.31 -16.59 -9.55
C ASN A 135 -5.86 -16.88 -9.94
N LYS A 136 -4.94 -15.96 -9.64
CA LYS A 136 -3.51 -16.13 -9.92
C LYS A 136 -2.80 -17.08 -8.98
N THR A 137 -3.14 -17.02 -7.70
CA THR A 137 -2.31 -17.63 -6.64
C THR A 137 -3.03 -18.74 -5.88
N LYS A 138 -4.36 -18.85 -6.08
CA LYS A 138 -5.27 -19.72 -5.31
C LYS A 138 -5.30 -19.40 -3.80
N LYS A 139 -4.76 -18.25 -3.40
CA LYS A 139 -4.78 -17.73 -2.03
C LYS A 139 -5.68 -16.50 -1.98
N TYR A 140 -6.63 -16.47 -1.06
CA TYR A 140 -7.54 -15.36 -0.86
C TYR A 140 -6.94 -14.38 0.15
N ILE A 141 -6.88 -13.10 -0.21
CA ILE A 141 -6.45 -11.99 0.65
C ILE A 141 -7.63 -11.02 0.77
N LYS A 142 -8.00 -10.69 2.01
CA LYS A 142 -9.18 -9.85 2.30
C LYS A 142 -8.99 -8.40 1.86
N ASP A 143 -7.81 -7.84 2.11
CA ASP A 143 -7.48 -6.47 1.71
C ASP A 143 -6.16 -6.43 0.91
N THR A 144 -6.29 -6.51 -0.41
CA THR A 144 -5.16 -6.47 -1.33
C THR A 144 -4.65 -5.06 -1.60
N GLN A 145 -5.42 -4.03 -1.21
CA GLN A 145 -5.14 -2.62 -1.48
C GLN A 145 -4.66 -1.85 -0.24
N SER A 146 -4.52 -2.52 0.90
CA SER A 146 -3.97 -1.89 2.10
C SER A 146 -2.52 -1.44 1.88
N GLY A 147 -2.23 -0.17 2.17
CA GLY A 147 -0.87 0.38 2.19
C GLY A 147 -0.10 0.03 3.47
N LEU A 148 -0.81 -0.36 4.56
CA LEU A 148 -0.17 -0.71 5.82
C LEU A 148 0.34 -2.14 5.77
N ARG A 149 1.67 -2.30 5.62
CA ARG A 149 2.33 -3.60 5.47
C ARG A 149 3.65 -3.63 6.19
N LEU A 150 3.92 -4.71 6.90
CA LEU A 150 5.24 -5.02 7.44
C LEU A 150 5.95 -6.01 6.52
N ILE A 151 7.12 -5.62 6.07
CA ILE A 151 8.00 -6.38 5.19
C ILE A 151 9.23 -6.82 5.99
N PRO A 152 9.49 -8.12 6.15
CA PRO A 152 10.71 -8.61 6.80
C PRO A 152 11.97 -8.19 6.03
N TYR A 153 13.02 -7.84 6.76
CA TYR A 153 14.30 -7.34 6.19
C TYR A 153 14.85 -8.21 5.06
N LYS A 154 14.84 -9.53 5.24
CA LYS A 154 15.40 -10.48 4.26
C LYS A 154 14.79 -10.40 2.86
N TYR A 155 13.57 -9.86 2.71
CA TYR A 155 12.92 -9.73 1.41
C TYR A 155 13.11 -8.35 0.76
N ILE A 156 13.68 -7.37 1.50
CA ILE A 156 13.80 -6.00 1.00
C ILE A 156 14.59 -5.96 -0.31
N LYS A 157 15.72 -6.68 -0.38
CA LYS A 157 16.59 -6.73 -1.56
C LYS A 157 15.86 -7.26 -2.80
N ASP A 158 14.96 -8.22 -2.63
CA ASP A 158 14.23 -8.81 -3.75
C ASP A 158 13.10 -7.89 -4.22
N ILE A 159 12.33 -7.32 -3.26
CA ILE A 159 11.17 -6.49 -3.63
C ILE A 159 11.54 -5.16 -4.25
N ILE A 160 12.69 -4.57 -3.94
CA ILE A 160 13.17 -3.33 -4.59
C ILE A 160 13.25 -3.50 -6.11
N ASN A 161 13.62 -4.68 -6.60
CA ASN A 161 13.78 -4.96 -8.02
C ASN A 161 12.46 -5.27 -8.74
N LEU A 162 11.34 -5.35 -8.03
CA LEU A 162 10.04 -5.58 -8.66
C LEU A 162 9.63 -4.39 -9.53
N GLU A 163 8.91 -4.69 -10.60
CA GLU A 163 8.32 -3.65 -11.46
C GLU A 163 7.26 -2.82 -10.71
N GLY A 164 7.02 -1.62 -11.21
CA GLY A 164 6.02 -0.70 -10.70
C GLY A 164 6.62 0.58 -10.14
N SER A 165 6.01 1.70 -10.55
CA SER A 165 6.39 3.05 -10.12
C SER A 165 5.33 3.72 -9.25
N ARG A 166 4.08 3.21 -9.28
CA ARG A 166 2.94 3.77 -8.55
C ARG A 166 2.24 2.70 -7.71
N TYR A 167 0.92 2.71 -7.62
CA TYR A 167 0.11 1.79 -6.81
C TYR A 167 0.22 0.31 -7.22
N GLU A 168 0.58 0.05 -8.49
CA GLU A 168 0.83 -1.32 -8.97
C GLU A 168 2.01 -2.01 -8.27
N TYR A 169 2.94 -1.25 -7.73
CA TYR A 169 4.08 -1.80 -6.99
C TYR A 169 3.65 -2.59 -5.75
N GLU A 170 2.65 -2.09 -5.02
CA GLU A 170 2.10 -2.78 -3.84
C GLU A 170 1.47 -4.12 -4.19
N ILE A 171 0.80 -4.19 -5.35
CA ILE A 171 0.25 -5.47 -5.85
C ILE A 171 1.37 -6.42 -6.28
N ASN A 172 2.44 -5.91 -6.89
CA ASN A 172 3.58 -6.74 -7.27
C ASN A 172 4.32 -7.30 -6.04
N ILE A 173 4.47 -6.50 -4.98
CA ILE A 173 4.97 -7.00 -3.69
C ILE A 173 4.09 -8.16 -3.20
N LEU A 174 2.77 -7.98 -3.12
CA LEU A 174 1.86 -9.02 -2.66
C LEU A 174 1.97 -10.29 -3.50
N LEU A 175 2.00 -10.16 -4.83
CA LEU A 175 2.16 -11.29 -5.74
C LEU A 175 3.49 -11.99 -5.59
N TYR A 176 4.59 -11.25 -5.33
CA TYR A 176 5.90 -11.83 -5.03
C TYR A 176 5.82 -12.75 -3.80
N PHE A 177 5.26 -12.28 -2.69
CA PHE A 177 5.14 -13.07 -1.47
C PHE A 177 4.25 -14.31 -1.67
N LEU A 178 3.13 -14.16 -2.38
CA LEU A 178 2.21 -15.26 -2.67
C LEU A 178 2.85 -16.33 -3.57
N LYS A 179 3.60 -15.93 -4.60
CA LYS A 179 4.30 -16.86 -5.51
C LYS A 179 5.43 -17.62 -4.82
N ASN A 180 6.13 -16.98 -3.91
CA ASN A 180 7.21 -17.61 -3.13
C ASN A 180 6.72 -18.39 -1.91
N ASN A 181 5.40 -18.58 -1.77
CA ASN A 181 4.78 -19.29 -0.65
C ASN A 181 5.18 -18.75 0.73
N VAL A 182 5.51 -17.47 0.82
CA VAL A 182 5.77 -16.82 2.11
C VAL A 182 4.47 -16.73 2.89
N ASN A 183 4.56 -16.92 4.20
CA ASN A 183 3.43 -16.76 5.09
C ASN A 183 2.93 -15.32 5.08
N ILE A 184 1.60 -15.15 5.01
CA ILE A 184 0.94 -13.84 5.05
C ILE A 184 0.00 -13.81 6.24
N LYS A 185 0.20 -12.84 7.13
CA LYS A 185 -0.68 -12.59 8.28
C LYS A 185 -1.55 -11.37 7.98
N GLU A 186 -2.86 -11.52 8.08
CA GLU A 186 -3.82 -10.44 7.94
C GLU A 186 -4.29 -9.99 9.31
N ILE A 187 -3.99 -8.75 9.70
CA ILE A 187 -4.28 -8.19 11.02
C ILE A 187 -5.35 -7.11 10.88
N PRO A 188 -6.49 -7.23 11.57
CA PRO A 188 -7.50 -6.19 11.56
C PRO A 188 -6.95 -4.86 12.06
N ILE A 189 -7.22 -3.80 11.28
CA ILE A 189 -6.85 -2.42 11.60
C ILE A 189 -8.08 -1.50 11.61
N THR A 190 -7.92 -0.34 12.18
CA THR A 190 -8.93 0.71 12.16
C THR A 190 -9.21 1.11 10.71
N THR A 191 -10.49 1.16 10.35
CA THR A 191 -10.93 1.53 9.00
C THR A 191 -11.31 3.00 9.00
N ILE A 192 -10.43 3.86 8.48
CA ILE A 192 -10.59 5.31 8.48
C ILE A 192 -10.94 5.78 7.08
N TYR A 193 -12.09 6.46 6.93
CA TYR A 193 -12.51 7.21 5.76
C TYR A 193 -13.17 8.51 6.22
N GLU A 194 -12.55 9.64 5.89
CA GLU A 194 -13.06 10.96 6.32
C GLU A 194 -14.31 11.38 5.54
N THR A 195 -14.39 10.98 4.27
CA THR A 195 -15.54 11.30 3.40
C THR A 195 -15.98 10.09 2.60
N LYS A 196 -17.28 10.08 2.20
CA LYS A 196 -17.83 9.02 1.34
C LYS A 196 -17.19 8.97 -0.07
N LYS A 197 -16.49 10.03 -0.49
CA LYS A 197 -15.83 10.12 -1.80
C LYS A 197 -14.33 9.82 -1.76
N ASN A 198 -13.75 9.62 -0.57
CA ASN A 198 -12.31 9.38 -0.39
C ASN A 198 -11.42 10.43 -1.10
N GLU A 199 -11.79 11.72 -0.97
CA GLU A 199 -11.16 12.86 -1.67
C GLU A 199 -9.69 13.08 -1.25
N THR A 200 -9.27 12.48 -0.16
CA THR A 200 -7.91 12.58 0.38
C THR A 200 -6.91 11.64 -0.28
N SER A 201 -7.38 10.68 -1.08
CA SER A 201 -6.52 9.72 -1.76
C SER A 201 -6.08 10.26 -3.13
N HIS A 202 -4.78 10.31 -3.36
CA HIS A 202 -4.19 10.63 -4.69
C HIS A 202 -4.34 9.49 -5.72
N TYR A 203 -5.10 8.44 -5.39
CA TYR A 203 -5.41 7.33 -6.28
C TYR A 203 -6.29 7.79 -7.45
N ARG A 204 -5.72 7.78 -8.65
CA ARG A 204 -6.46 8.11 -9.88
C ARG A 204 -7.23 6.90 -10.35
N CYS A 205 -8.50 6.78 -9.93
CA CYS A 205 -9.36 5.61 -10.09
C CYS A 205 -9.23 4.91 -11.47
N ILE A 206 -9.28 5.64 -12.57
CA ILE A 206 -9.23 5.07 -13.91
C ILE A 206 -7.80 4.69 -14.32
N LYS A 207 -6.83 5.60 -14.15
CA LYS A 207 -5.46 5.38 -14.64
C LYS A 207 -4.72 4.30 -13.83
N ASP A 208 -4.89 4.31 -12.52
CA ASP A 208 -4.21 3.36 -11.64
C ASP A 208 -4.89 1.99 -11.69
N SER A 209 -6.22 1.94 -11.81
CA SER A 209 -6.95 0.70 -12.09
C SER A 209 -6.56 0.08 -13.44
N LEU A 210 -6.32 0.87 -14.48
CA LEU A 210 -5.84 0.37 -15.77
C LEU A 210 -4.41 -0.18 -15.69
N ARG A 211 -3.54 0.41 -14.85
CA ARG A 211 -2.19 -0.13 -14.60
C ARG A 211 -2.25 -1.45 -13.86
N ILE A 212 -3.05 -1.52 -12.81
CA ILE A 212 -3.34 -2.77 -12.09
C ILE A 212 -3.90 -3.80 -13.08
N TYR A 213 -4.86 -3.43 -13.93
CA TYR A 213 -5.43 -4.29 -14.95
C TYR A 213 -4.41 -4.80 -15.98
N LYS A 214 -3.43 -3.96 -16.41
CA LYS A 214 -2.36 -4.41 -17.33
C LYS A 214 -1.49 -5.50 -16.73
N ILE A 215 -1.15 -5.41 -15.44
CA ILE A 215 -0.43 -6.46 -14.72
C ILE A 215 -1.25 -7.75 -14.70
N ILE A 216 -2.56 -7.60 -14.63
CA ILE A 216 -3.56 -8.67 -14.61
C ILE A 216 -3.79 -9.27 -15.99
N LYS A 217 -3.75 -8.49 -17.07
CA LYS A 217 -4.04 -8.92 -18.45
C LYS A 217 -3.04 -9.97 -18.97
N ASN A 218 -1.83 -9.99 -18.45
CA ASN A 218 -0.88 -11.09 -18.69
C ASN A 218 -1.30 -12.41 -18.02
N VAL A 219 -2.41 -12.40 -17.28
CA VAL A 219 -3.10 -13.60 -16.82
C VAL A 219 -4.22 -13.88 -17.80
N LYS A 220 -4.15 -15.02 -18.46
CA LYS A 220 -5.15 -15.53 -19.40
C LYS A 220 -6.57 -15.32 -18.85
N ILE A 221 -7.26 -14.25 -19.24
CA ILE A 221 -8.71 -13.99 -19.07
C ILE A 221 -9.54 -15.19 -19.61
N TRP A 222 -8.92 -16.04 -20.37
CA TRP A 222 -9.50 -17.24 -21.00
C TRP A 222 -10.17 -18.21 -20.00
N LEU A 223 -9.78 -18.21 -18.73
CA LEU A 223 -10.37 -19.10 -17.71
C LEU A 223 -11.68 -18.59 -17.10
N LEU A 224 -11.93 -17.29 -17.11
CA LEU A 224 -13.20 -16.71 -16.63
C LEU A 224 -14.35 -16.94 -17.61
N LEU A 225 -14.05 -17.19 -18.86
CA LEU A 225 -15.03 -17.40 -19.93
C LEU A 225 -15.55 -18.83 -20.06
N LYS A 226 -15.07 -19.80 -19.31
CA LYS A 226 -15.43 -21.21 -19.47
C LYS A 226 -16.61 -21.69 -18.61
N ASN A 227 -17.07 -20.91 -17.64
CA ASN A 227 -18.21 -21.27 -16.77
C ASN A 227 -19.38 -20.28 -16.90
N GLY A 228 -20.17 -20.42 -17.90
CA GLY A 228 -21.63 -20.24 -18.01
C GLY A 228 -22.33 -18.90 -17.70
N ASN A 229 -21.78 -17.93 -16.94
CA ASN A 229 -22.48 -16.68 -16.57
C ASN A 229 -21.79 -15.43 -17.15
N LYS A 230 -21.63 -15.42 -18.47
CA LYS A 230 -20.66 -14.62 -19.21
C LYS A 230 -21.06 -13.18 -19.55
N ILE A 231 -22.32 -12.80 -19.48
CA ILE A 231 -22.81 -11.55 -20.05
C ILE A 231 -22.87 -10.43 -19.01
N ILE A 232 -23.20 -10.75 -17.78
CA ILE A 232 -23.37 -9.76 -16.71
C ILE A 232 -22.03 -9.17 -16.27
N ASP A 233 -20.96 -9.97 -16.20
CA ASP A 233 -19.64 -9.50 -15.77
C ASP A 233 -18.94 -8.62 -16.81
N MET A 234 -19.19 -8.83 -18.11
CA MET A 234 -18.63 -8.00 -19.18
C MET A 234 -19.33 -6.64 -19.31
N VAL A 235 -20.62 -6.58 -19.11
CA VAL A 235 -21.41 -5.32 -19.15
C VAL A 235 -21.02 -4.43 -17.98
N TRP A 236 -20.82 -5.00 -16.80
CA TRP A 236 -20.33 -4.26 -15.62
C TRP A 236 -18.88 -3.77 -15.79
N LEU A 237 -18.00 -4.58 -16.36
CA LEU A 237 -16.62 -4.17 -16.66
C LEU A 237 -16.57 -3.04 -17.69
N TYR A 238 -17.43 -3.09 -18.70
CA TYR A 238 -17.59 -2.03 -19.70
C TYR A 238 -18.13 -0.73 -19.09
N TYR A 239 -19.09 -0.79 -18.17
CA TYR A 239 -19.61 0.38 -17.46
C TYR A 239 -18.57 1.02 -16.51
N ILE A 240 -17.74 0.22 -15.85
CA ILE A 240 -16.67 0.72 -14.96
C ILE A 240 -15.52 1.38 -15.74
N ILE A 241 -15.28 0.94 -16.97
CA ILE A 241 -14.22 1.50 -17.84
C ILE A 241 -14.66 2.84 -18.45
N ASN A 242 -15.98 3.10 -18.53
CA ASN A 242 -16.56 4.28 -19.20
C ASN A 242 -17.26 5.26 -18.23
N LEU A 243 -17.18 5.08 -16.92
CA LEU A 243 -17.50 6.03 -15.85
C LEU A 243 -16.21 6.63 -15.27
#